data_df21c750a4091b89acaafa1ad0c794fe
#
_entry.id   df21c750a4091b89acaafa1ad0c794fe
#
_cell.length_a   1.000
_cell.length_b   1.000
_cell.length_c   1.000
_cell.angle_alpha   90.00
_cell.angle_beta   90.00
_cell.angle_gamma   90.00
#
_symmetry.space_group_name_H-M   'P 1'
#
loop_
_entity.id
_entity.type
_entity.pdbx_description
1 polymer ?
#
loop_
_entity_poly.entity_id
_entity_poly.type
_entity_poly.pdbx_seq_one_letter_code
_entity_poly.pdbx_strand_id
1 'polypeptide(L)'
;MGQFAFGVFITPLEEEFGWTRTQINISLTLGVITAFISPFTGRLLDMYGSRWIMAISLASIALGFFLRAIMTDLWQFYLFSILIVLGVPGTTMMPVGRLVGLWFPATRGRMMGVVTAGNNFGGMVTIPLAAGMIALAGWRWSFAAMGFVVLLVMVLIVLVIRDDPDEIDREAGKRWAPKGQPGQQARSLLSGFTTNQAFRMRTFWFLMIAMGLQQFARTAVSTQLFPHLEQKGFGIGTAAAMVSVVSFFAVASKVISGRVSESLTARYTYVIIIALQMVSMGLLILFGGSAAVWIALVIFGLGMGGVGTLGPLVIVENFGLRNFGGILGLTRPMQFLPEVAGPLLAGLTFDATHEYDLAFGIVIGILGVSIVSFLLAKPVDLSEAAGTDKS
;
A
#
# COMPACT_ATOMS: atom_id res chain seq x y z
N MET A 1 1.61 -2.29 -11.19
CA MET A 1 2.21 -1.41 -12.20
C MET A 1 2.13 0.01 -11.66
N GLY A 2 3.19 0.44 -11.02
CA GLY A 2 3.17 1.67 -10.23
C GLY A 2 3.32 2.92 -11.10
N GLN A 3 3.15 4.06 -10.46
CA GLN A 3 3.39 5.40 -11.01
C GLN A 3 4.73 5.52 -11.75
N PHE A 4 5.74 4.73 -11.39
CA PHE A 4 7.07 4.74 -12.02
C PHE A 4 7.08 4.22 -13.46
N ALA A 5 6.29 3.19 -13.81
CA ALA A 5 6.22 2.68 -15.19
C ALA A 5 5.49 3.66 -16.13
N PHE A 6 4.68 4.55 -15.59
CA PHE A 6 3.95 5.55 -16.36
C PHE A 6 4.90 6.58 -17.02
N GLY A 7 5.99 6.95 -16.34
CA GLY A 7 6.96 7.92 -16.84
C GLY A 7 7.56 7.57 -18.21
N VAL A 8 7.69 6.26 -18.51
CA VAL A 8 8.25 5.78 -19.79
C VAL A 8 7.34 6.09 -20.98
N PHE A 9 6.04 6.31 -20.76
CA PHE A 9 5.07 6.61 -21.81
C PHE A 9 4.92 8.11 -22.11
N ILE A 10 5.45 9.01 -21.26
CA ILE A 10 5.23 10.45 -21.41
C ILE A 10 5.78 10.94 -22.76
N THR A 11 7.06 10.70 -23.03
CA THR A 11 7.71 11.17 -24.26
C THR A 11 7.05 10.64 -25.54
N PRO A 12 6.78 9.32 -25.68
CA PRO A 12 6.08 8.80 -26.85
C PRO A 12 4.68 9.40 -27.09
N LEU A 13 3.95 9.74 -26.01
CA LEU A 13 2.63 10.36 -26.12
C LEU A 13 2.73 11.85 -26.48
N GLU A 14 3.73 12.57 -25.97
CA GLU A 14 4.04 13.95 -26.37
C GLU A 14 4.37 14.03 -27.87
N GLU A 15 5.22 13.12 -28.35
CA GLU A 15 5.70 13.10 -29.74
C GLU A 15 4.57 12.79 -30.73
N GLU A 16 3.66 11.86 -30.40
CA GLU A 16 2.62 11.43 -31.33
C GLU A 16 1.39 12.35 -31.33
N PHE A 17 0.94 12.80 -30.14
CA PHE A 17 -0.30 13.55 -30.01
C PHE A 17 -0.11 15.05 -29.76
N GLY A 18 1.11 15.51 -29.49
CA GLY A 18 1.39 16.90 -29.11
C GLY A 18 0.80 17.30 -27.75
N TRP A 19 0.45 16.34 -26.90
CA TRP A 19 -0.09 16.62 -25.58
C TRP A 19 1.00 17.16 -24.65
N THR A 20 0.62 18.11 -23.80
CA THR A 20 1.55 18.61 -22.77
C THR A 20 1.75 17.58 -21.65
N ARG A 21 2.91 17.63 -20.98
CA ARG A 21 3.18 16.80 -19.79
C ARG A 21 2.13 16.97 -18.70
N THR A 22 1.61 18.19 -18.54
CA THR A 22 0.53 18.47 -17.60
C THR A 22 -0.73 17.68 -17.95
N GLN A 23 -1.14 17.68 -19.23
CA GLN A 23 -2.30 16.92 -19.69
C GLN A 23 -2.12 15.41 -19.45
N ILE A 24 -0.94 14.88 -19.76
CA ILE A 24 -0.63 13.45 -19.51
C ILE A 24 -0.64 13.14 -18.01
N ASN A 25 -0.05 13.99 -17.18
CA ASN A 25 0.04 13.79 -15.73
C ASN A 25 -1.31 13.94 -14.99
N ILE A 26 -2.30 14.65 -15.55
CA ILE A 26 -3.67 14.68 -15.02
C ILE A 26 -4.22 13.26 -14.85
N SER A 27 -3.86 12.31 -15.72
CA SER A 27 -4.30 10.92 -15.58
C SER A 27 -3.82 10.24 -14.28
N LEU A 28 -2.70 10.68 -13.70
CA LEU A 28 -2.20 10.20 -12.41
C LEU A 28 -3.02 10.77 -11.24
N THR A 29 -3.53 12.00 -11.37
CA THR A 29 -4.37 12.61 -10.33
C THR A 29 -5.73 11.90 -10.20
N LEU A 30 -6.18 11.20 -11.25
CA LEU A 30 -7.36 10.33 -11.19
C LEU A 30 -7.20 9.21 -10.15
N GLY A 31 -5.97 8.92 -9.72
CA GLY A 31 -5.71 8.02 -8.59
C GLY A 31 -6.45 8.40 -7.30
N VAL A 32 -6.84 9.67 -7.11
CA VAL A 32 -7.70 10.12 -6.00
C VAL A 32 -9.02 9.31 -5.93
N ILE A 33 -9.54 8.90 -7.07
CA ILE A 33 -10.77 8.10 -7.17
C ILE A 33 -10.64 6.81 -6.36
N THR A 34 -9.45 6.22 -6.28
CA THR A 34 -9.22 4.99 -5.49
C THR A 34 -9.56 5.19 -4.02
N ALA A 35 -9.32 6.38 -3.45
CA ALA A 35 -9.62 6.66 -2.06
C ALA A 35 -11.13 6.56 -1.78
N PHE A 36 -11.95 7.07 -2.69
CA PHE A 36 -13.42 7.08 -2.53
C PHE A 36 -14.06 5.73 -2.90
N ILE A 37 -13.47 4.98 -3.82
CA ILE A 37 -14.00 3.66 -4.26
C ILE A 37 -13.56 2.54 -3.31
N SER A 38 -12.43 2.67 -2.62
CA SER A 38 -11.92 1.63 -1.72
C SER A 38 -12.92 1.09 -0.70
N PRO A 39 -13.76 1.90 -0.03
CA PRO A 39 -14.78 1.38 0.91
C PRO A 39 -15.82 0.50 0.22
N PHE A 40 -16.22 0.84 -1.02
CA PHE A 40 -17.18 0.05 -1.80
C PHE A 40 -16.54 -1.26 -2.25
N THR A 41 -15.32 -1.21 -2.80
CA THR A 41 -14.57 -2.41 -3.18
C THR A 41 -14.36 -3.32 -1.97
N GLY A 42 -14.06 -2.75 -0.80
CA GLY A 42 -13.91 -3.51 0.43
C GLY A 42 -15.19 -4.22 0.86
N ARG A 43 -16.37 -3.58 0.74
CA ARG A 43 -17.67 -4.24 0.97
C ARG A 43 -17.93 -5.37 -0.01
N LEU A 44 -17.68 -5.13 -1.28
CA LEU A 44 -17.81 -6.17 -2.31
C LEU A 44 -16.88 -7.34 -2.04
N LEU A 45 -15.66 -7.08 -1.59
CA LEU A 45 -14.70 -8.10 -1.18
C LEU A 45 -15.24 -8.97 -0.03
N ASP A 46 -15.87 -8.35 0.96
CA ASP A 46 -16.46 -9.08 2.09
C ASP A 46 -17.67 -9.94 1.66
N MET A 47 -18.42 -9.50 0.66
CA MET A 47 -19.62 -10.21 0.14
C MET A 47 -19.30 -11.31 -0.86
N TYR A 48 -18.39 -11.07 -1.80
CA TYR A 48 -18.13 -11.93 -2.96
C TYR A 48 -16.80 -12.68 -2.89
N GLY A 49 -15.96 -12.39 -1.86
CA GLY A 49 -14.66 -13.02 -1.70
C GLY A 49 -13.54 -12.37 -2.51
N SER A 50 -12.31 -12.79 -2.24
CA SER A 50 -11.11 -12.20 -2.83
C SER A 50 -10.93 -12.60 -4.29
N ARG A 51 -11.22 -13.85 -4.64
CA ARG A 51 -11.04 -14.42 -5.98
C ARG A 51 -11.76 -13.60 -7.05
N TRP A 52 -13.06 -13.37 -6.88
CA TRP A 52 -13.88 -12.69 -7.88
C TRP A 52 -13.60 -11.19 -7.94
N ILE A 53 -13.38 -10.56 -6.79
CA ILE A 53 -13.04 -9.13 -6.76
C ILE A 53 -11.69 -8.87 -7.42
N MET A 54 -10.69 -9.71 -7.17
CA MET A 54 -9.40 -9.62 -7.87
C MET A 54 -9.56 -9.83 -9.38
N ALA A 55 -10.34 -10.82 -9.79
CA ALA A 55 -10.57 -11.13 -11.21
C ALA A 55 -11.25 -9.97 -11.95
N ILE A 56 -12.36 -9.44 -11.41
CA ILE A 56 -13.08 -8.30 -12.00
C ILE A 56 -12.19 -7.06 -12.04
N SER A 57 -11.44 -6.81 -10.98
CA SER A 57 -10.53 -5.68 -10.91
C SER A 57 -9.40 -5.77 -11.92
N LEU A 58 -8.78 -6.95 -12.08
CA LEU A 58 -7.77 -7.19 -13.11
C LEU A 58 -8.35 -7.13 -14.52
N ALA A 59 -9.58 -7.61 -14.74
CA ALA A 59 -10.27 -7.47 -16.02
C ALA A 59 -10.47 -5.99 -16.39
N SER A 60 -10.89 -5.16 -15.43
CA SER A 60 -11.02 -3.70 -15.62
C SER A 60 -9.67 -3.06 -15.98
N ILE A 61 -8.59 -3.44 -15.30
CA ILE A 61 -7.24 -2.94 -15.59
C ILE A 61 -6.77 -3.39 -16.96
N ALA A 62 -6.93 -4.68 -17.30
CA ALA A 62 -6.54 -5.21 -18.61
C ALA A 62 -7.31 -4.52 -19.75
N LEU A 63 -8.62 -4.35 -19.58
CA LEU A 63 -9.46 -3.62 -20.54
C LEU A 63 -8.98 -2.18 -20.71
N GLY A 64 -8.68 -1.48 -19.62
CA GLY A 64 -8.14 -0.12 -19.67
C GLY A 64 -6.80 -0.05 -20.42
N PHE A 65 -5.92 -1.03 -20.28
CA PHE A 65 -4.67 -1.10 -21.05
C PHE A 65 -4.92 -1.40 -22.53
N PHE A 66 -5.79 -2.34 -22.88
CA PHE A 66 -6.13 -2.62 -24.28
C PHE A 66 -6.77 -1.42 -24.98
N LEU A 67 -7.68 -0.72 -24.28
CA LEU A 67 -8.30 0.48 -24.82
C LEU A 67 -7.28 1.62 -24.98
N ARG A 68 -6.31 1.77 -24.08
CA ARG A 68 -5.20 2.71 -24.28
C ARG A 68 -4.36 2.41 -25.50
N ALA A 69 -4.19 1.14 -25.88
CA ALA A 69 -3.42 0.77 -27.07
C ALA A 69 -4.05 1.29 -28.38
N ILE A 70 -5.36 1.53 -28.40
CA ILE A 70 -6.11 1.98 -29.58
C ILE A 70 -6.60 3.43 -29.46
N MET A 71 -6.21 4.17 -28.43
CA MET A 71 -6.64 5.55 -28.22
C MET A 71 -6.12 6.49 -29.31
N THR A 72 -6.91 7.52 -29.60
CA THR A 72 -6.61 8.61 -30.54
C THR A 72 -6.70 9.99 -29.91
N ASP A 73 -7.44 10.14 -28.81
CA ASP A 73 -7.77 11.42 -28.20
C ASP A 73 -7.49 11.46 -26.69
N LEU A 74 -7.26 12.65 -26.17
CA LEU A 74 -6.94 12.89 -24.77
C LEU A 74 -8.07 12.48 -23.81
N TRP A 75 -9.35 12.70 -24.20
CA TRP A 75 -10.49 12.30 -23.38
C TRP A 75 -10.59 10.77 -23.23
N GLN A 76 -10.24 10.03 -24.30
CA GLN A 76 -10.16 8.56 -24.26
C GLN A 76 -9.08 8.11 -23.26
N PHE A 77 -7.91 8.76 -23.29
CA PHE A 77 -6.83 8.50 -22.35
C PHE A 77 -7.27 8.66 -20.90
N TYR A 78 -8.04 9.69 -20.57
CA TYR A 78 -8.58 9.88 -19.22
C TYR A 78 -9.64 8.83 -18.88
N LEU A 79 -10.57 8.56 -19.79
CA LEU A 79 -11.62 7.56 -19.57
C LEU A 79 -11.01 6.16 -19.33
N PHE A 80 -10.04 5.77 -20.14
CA PHE A 80 -9.36 4.49 -19.97
C PHE A 80 -8.48 4.44 -18.72
N SER A 81 -7.95 5.59 -18.30
CA SER A 81 -7.28 5.73 -17.01
C SER A 81 -8.23 5.48 -15.85
N ILE A 82 -9.47 5.96 -15.91
CA ILE A 82 -10.49 5.71 -14.88
C ILE A 82 -10.76 4.21 -14.77
N LEU A 83 -10.90 3.48 -15.88
CA LEU A 83 -11.07 2.02 -15.85
C LEU A 83 -9.94 1.31 -15.10
N ILE A 84 -8.69 1.73 -15.35
CA ILE A 84 -7.52 1.18 -14.63
C ILE A 84 -7.63 1.50 -13.14
N VAL A 85 -7.92 2.76 -12.80
CA VAL A 85 -8.00 3.25 -11.43
C VAL A 85 -9.09 2.55 -10.62
N LEU A 86 -10.25 2.25 -11.25
CA LEU A 86 -11.36 1.51 -10.65
C LEU A 86 -10.94 0.09 -10.22
N GLY A 87 -10.06 -0.55 -10.97
CA GLY A 87 -9.54 -1.88 -10.65
C GLY A 87 -8.47 -1.90 -9.55
N VAL A 88 -7.78 -0.79 -9.28
CA VAL A 88 -6.65 -0.75 -8.34
C VAL A 88 -7.00 -1.24 -6.93
N PRO A 89 -8.10 -0.81 -6.26
CA PRO A 89 -8.39 -1.23 -4.90
C PRO A 89 -8.51 -2.75 -4.73
N GLY A 90 -9.14 -3.42 -5.70
CA GLY A 90 -9.34 -4.88 -5.66
C GLY A 90 -8.11 -5.70 -6.04
N THR A 91 -6.99 -5.07 -6.40
CA THR A 91 -5.72 -5.75 -6.71
C THR A 91 -4.61 -5.43 -5.72
N THR A 92 -4.91 -4.69 -4.65
CA THR A 92 -3.93 -4.23 -3.66
C THR A 92 -4.02 -5.02 -2.35
N MET A 93 -3.73 -4.36 -1.24
CA MET A 93 -3.61 -4.98 0.07
C MET A 93 -4.92 -5.53 0.66
N MET A 94 -6.10 -5.13 0.15
CA MET A 94 -7.37 -5.59 0.70
C MET A 94 -7.61 -7.10 0.45
N PRO A 95 -7.66 -7.59 -0.81
CA PRO A 95 -7.85 -9.01 -1.04
C PRO A 95 -6.67 -9.84 -0.53
N VAL A 96 -5.45 -9.32 -0.63
CA VAL A 96 -4.24 -10.00 -0.14
C VAL A 96 -4.27 -10.17 1.38
N GLY A 97 -4.61 -9.12 2.13
CA GLY A 97 -4.69 -9.18 3.59
C GLY A 97 -5.75 -10.17 4.08
N ARG A 98 -6.90 -10.24 3.38
CA ARG A 98 -7.93 -11.25 3.65
C ARG A 98 -7.44 -12.66 3.38
N LEU A 99 -6.84 -12.93 2.21
CA LEU A 99 -6.32 -14.25 1.86
C LEU A 99 -5.23 -14.70 2.83
N VAL A 100 -4.26 -13.83 3.12
CA VAL A 100 -3.21 -14.15 4.10
C VAL A 100 -3.81 -14.41 5.49
N GLY A 101 -4.82 -13.66 5.89
CA GLY A 101 -5.52 -13.86 7.15
C GLY A 101 -6.23 -15.21 7.25
N LEU A 102 -6.80 -15.70 6.14
CA LEU A 102 -7.52 -16.98 6.08
C LEU A 102 -6.57 -18.18 5.95
N TRP A 103 -5.59 -18.09 5.05
CA TRP A 103 -4.72 -19.22 4.71
C TRP A 103 -3.53 -19.40 5.66
N PHE A 104 -3.06 -18.32 6.28
CA PHE A 104 -1.85 -18.32 7.10
C PHE A 104 -2.08 -17.70 8.50
N PRO A 105 -3.06 -18.21 9.30
CA PRO A 105 -3.40 -17.61 10.58
C PRO A 105 -2.22 -17.54 11.58
N ALA A 106 -1.32 -18.53 11.55
CA ALA A 106 -0.15 -18.60 12.43
C ALA A 106 1.06 -17.78 11.95
N THR A 107 1.14 -17.47 10.65
CA THR A 107 2.29 -16.80 10.01
C THR A 107 1.89 -15.59 9.19
N ARG A 108 0.81 -14.93 9.57
CA ARG A 108 0.22 -13.78 8.85
C ARG A 108 1.25 -12.68 8.59
N GLY A 109 2.05 -12.36 9.59
CA GLY A 109 3.07 -11.32 9.50
C GLY A 109 4.11 -11.61 8.43
N ARG A 110 4.70 -12.80 8.45
CA ARG A 110 5.69 -13.25 7.45
C ARG A 110 5.11 -13.24 6.03
N MET A 111 3.92 -13.80 5.86
CA MET A 111 3.29 -13.88 4.55
C MET A 111 2.95 -12.48 4.01
N MET A 112 2.43 -11.58 4.85
CA MET A 112 2.23 -10.18 4.47
C MET A 112 3.54 -9.50 4.08
N GLY A 113 4.63 -9.74 4.82
CA GLY A 113 5.95 -9.21 4.50
C GLY A 113 6.44 -9.67 3.12
N VAL A 114 6.33 -10.95 2.81
CA VAL A 114 6.73 -11.52 1.52
C VAL A 114 5.90 -10.95 0.37
N VAL A 115 4.58 -10.93 0.51
CA VAL A 115 3.68 -10.43 -0.55
C VAL A 115 3.90 -8.93 -0.80
N THR A 116 4.08 -8.12 0.26
CA THR A 116 4.34 -6.70 0.10
C THR A 116 5.72 -6.40 -0.49
N ALA A 117 6.73 -7.25 -0.21
CA ALA A 117 8.03 -7.18 -0.88
C ALA A 117 7.90 -7.48 -2.38
N GLY A 118 7.07 -8.46 -2.77
CA GLY A 118 6.77 -8.80 -4.16
C GLY A 118 6.22 -7.64 -4.98
N ASN A 119 5.48 -6.71 -4.36
CA ASN A 119 4.98 -5.51 -5.03
C ASN A 119 6.12 -4.62 -5.60
N ASN A 120 7.24 -4.50 -4.87
CA ASN A 120 8.40 -3.75 -5.35
C ASN A 120 9.09 -4.48 -6.52
N PHE A 121 9.14 -5.81 -6.46
CA PHE A 121 9.68 -6.63 -7.54
C PHE A 121 8.89 -6.44 -8.84
N GLY A 122 7.56 -6.36 -8.75
CA GLY A 122 6.70 -6.07 -9.90
C GLY A 122 7.06 -4.75 -10.59
N GLY A 123 7.31 -3.68 -9.83
CA GLY A 123 7.78 -2.39 -10.36
C GLY A 123 9.13 -2.50 -11.05
N MET A 124 10.08 -3.21 -10.44
CA MET A 124 11.44 -3.38 -10.96
C MET A 124 11.47 -4.13 -12.32
N VAL A 125 10.58 -5.09 -12.53
CA VAL A 125 10.47 -5.86 -13.78
C VAL A 125 9.65 -5.11 -14.83
N THR A 126 8.57 -4.47 -14.43
CA THR A 126 7.62 -3.84 -15.37
C THR A 126 8.23 -2.66 -16.11
N ILE A 127 9.08 -1.85 -15.47
CA ILE A 127 9.67 -0.65 -16.10
C ILE A 127 10.58 -1.01 -17.29
N PRO A 128 11.60 -1.89 -17.13
CA PRO A 128 12.44 -2.29 -18.25
C PRO A 128 11.66 -3.00 -19.37
N LEU A 129 10.67 -3.83 -19.01
CA LEU A 129 9.82 -4.49 -20.00
C LEU A 129 9.00 -3.48 -20.82
N ALA A 130 8.40 -2.49 -20.16
CA ALA A 130 7.66 -1.45 -20.86
C ALA A 130 8.56 -0.61 -21.77
N ALA A 131 9.74 -0.18 -21.28
CA ALA A 131 10.70 0.58 -22.06
C ALA A 131 11.23 -0.22 -23.26
N GLY A 132 11.58 -1.49 -23.07
CA GLY A 132 12.01 -2.38 -24.14
C GLY A 132 10.93 -2.58 -25.21
N MET A 133 9.68 -2.80 -24.80
CA MET A 133 8.56 -2.92 -25.75
C MET A 133 8.30 -1.62 -26.51
N ILE A 134 8.41 -0.46 -25.85
CA ILE A 134 8.28 0.84 -26.53
C ILE A 134 9.37 1.00 -27.59
N ALA A 135 10.61 0.65 -27.27
CA ALA A 135 11.73 0.75 -28.21
C ALA A 135 11.61 -0.20 -29.41
N LEU A 136 11.05 -1.41 -29.20
CA LEU A 136 10.94 -2.44 -30.24
C LEU A 136 9.69 -2.30 -31.12
N ALA A 137 8.55 -1.96 -30.54
CA ALA A 137 7.25 -2.05 -31.21
C ALA A 137 6.35 -0.81 -30.98
N GLY A 138 6.82 0.17 -30.24
CA GLY A 138 6.08 1.38 -29.92
C GLY A 138 5.16 1.25 -28.68
N TRP A 139 4.65 2.38 -28.22
CA TRP A 139 3.88 2.48 -26.98
C TRP A 139 2.51 1.76 -27.04
N ARG A 140 1.88 1.68 -28.23
CA ARG A 140 0.61 0.95 -28.41
C ARG A 140 0.77 -0.52 -28.09
N TRP A 141 1.78 -1.17 -28.63
CA TRP A 141 2.09 -2.57 -28.34
C TRP A 141 2.54 -2.78 -26.90
N SER A 142 3.23 -1.80 -26.30
CA SER A 142 3.58 -1.86 -24.88
C SER A 142 2.34 -1.87 -23.99
N PHE A 143 1.33 -1.02 -24.25
CA PHE A 143 0.05 -1.08 -23.52
C PHE A 143 -0.70 -2.39 -23.77
N ALA A 144 -0.75 -2.88 -25.01
CA ALA A 144 -1.39 -4.16 -25.32
C ALA A 144 -0.70 -5.33 -24.59
N ALA A 145 0.63 -5.37 -24.57
CA ALA A 145 1.40 -6.38 -23.84
C ALA A 145 1.15 -6.31 -22.33
N MET A 146 1.09 -5.11 -21.74
CA MET A 146 0.70 -4.93 -20.34
C MET A 146 -0.71 -5.46 -20.07
N GLY A 147 -1.67 -5.16 -20.95
CA GLY A 147 -3.03 -5.70 -20.85
C GLY A 147 -3.05 -7.21 -20.88
N PHE A 148 -2.27 -7.82 -21.79
CA PHE A 148 -2.15 -9.28 -21.89
C PHE A 148 -1.52 -9.91 -20.65
N VAL A 149 -0.45 -9.34 -20.10
CA VAL A 149 0.16 -9.81 -18.83
C VAL A 149 -0.85 -9.75 -17.68
N VAL A 150 -1.61 -8.66 -17.56
CA VAL A 150 -2.65 -8.53 -16.53
C VAL A 150 -3.76 -9.57 -16.73
N LEU A 151 -4.14 -9.84 -17.97
CA LEU A 151 -5.12 -10.88 -18.31
C LEU A 151 -4.62 -12.29 -17.91
N LEU A 152 -3.35 -12.60 -18.20
CA LEU A 152 -2.75 -13.87 -17.76
C LEU A 152 -2.74 -14.00 -16.23
N VAL A 153 -2.38 -12.93 -15.53
CA VAL A 153 -2.43 -12.91 -14.05
C VAL A 153 -3.86 -13.10 -13.55
N MET A 154 -4.84 -12.49 -14.21
CA MET A 154 -6.26 -12.70 -13.88
C MET A 154 -6.66 -14.18 -14.02
N VAL A 155 -6.29 -14.82 -15.13
CA VAL A 155 -6.57 -16.24 -15.34
C VAL A 155 -5.91 -17.11 -14.26
N LEU A 156 -4.63 -16.85 -13.94
CA LEU A 156 -3.92 -17.54 -12.86
C LEU A 156 -4.60 -17.36 -11.51
N ILE A 157 -5.07 -16.15 -11.18
CA ILE A 157 -5.80 -15.88 -9.94
C ILE A 157 -7.10 -16.68 -9.90
N VAL A 158 -7.87 -16.70 -10.97
CA VAL A 158 -9.12 -17.46 -11.03
C VAL A 158 -8.89 -18.97 -10.89
N LEU A 159 -7.78 -19.48 -11.41
CA LEU A 159 -7.45 -20.92 -11.35
C LEU A 159 -6.88 -21.32 -9.98
N VAL A 160 -6.05 -20.46 -9.37
CA VAL A 160 -5.25 -20.83 -8.18
C VAL A 160 -5.90 -20.38 -6.88
N ILE A 161 -6.49 -19.15 -6.85
CA ILE A 161 -7.00 -18.59 -5.60
C ILE A 161 -8.34 -19.22 -5.25
N ARG A 162 -8.43 -19.68 -3.99
CA ARG A 162 -9.64 -20.11 -3.32
C ARG A 162 -9.88 -19.23 -2.09
N ASP A 163 -11.11 -18.85 -1.87
CA ASP A 163 -11.50 -18.02 -0.73
C ASP A 163 -11.71 -18.83 0.54
N ASP A 164 -12.04 -20.11 0.40
CA ASP A 164 -12.26 -21.03 1.53
C ASP A 164 -11.16 -22.10 1.53
N PRO A 165 -10.33 -22.17 2.58
CA PRO A 165 -9.37 -23.26 2.73
C PRO A 165 -10.03 -24.65 2.74
N ASP A 166 -11.25 -24.76 3.27
CA ASP A 166 -12.00 -26.03 3.33
C ASP A 166 -12.55 -26.48 1.97
N GLU A 167 -12.59 -25.61 0.96
CA GLU A 167 -13.05 -25.94 -0.40
C GLU A 167 -12.11 -26.96 -1.06
N ILE A 168 -10.81 -26.82 -0.89
CA ILE A 168 -9.81 -27.74 -1.44
C ILE A 168 -9.92 -29.12 -0.80
N ASP A 169 -10.15 -29.17 0.52
CA ASP A 169 -10.30 -30.45 1.24
C ASP A 169 -11.57 -31.19 0.83
N ARG A 170 -12.65 -30.46 0.50
CA ARG A 170 -13.88 -31.03 -0.05
C ARG A 170 -13.70 -31.58 -1.47
N GLU A 171 -13.02 -30.83 -2.35
CA GLU A 171 -12.74 -31.25 -3.73
C GLU A 171 -11.74 -32.42 -3.79
N ALA A 172 -10.74 -32.46 -2.90
CA ALA A 172 -9.72 -33.50 -2.87
C ALA A 172 -10.17 -34.81 -2.20
N GLY A 173 -11.36 -34.84 -1.56
CA GLY A 173 -11.84 -36.00 -0.81
C GLY A 173 -10.92 -36.46 0.34
N LYS A 174 -9.96 -35.62 0.70
CA LYS A 174 -8.95 -35.90 1.72
C LYS A 174 -9.27 -35.10 2.98
N ARG A 175 -9.69 -35.82 4.04
CA ARG A 175 -9.73 -35.29 5.40
C ARG A 175 -8.30 -35.02 5.92
N TRP A 176 -7.71 -33.93 5.57
CA TRP A 176 -6.58 -33.39 6.32
C TRP A 176 -7.11 -32.34 7.30
N ALA A 177 -7.84 -32.82 8.30
CA ALA A 177 -8.21 -32.01 9.45
C ALA A 177 -7.13 -32.18 10.52
N PRO A 178 -6.46 -31.12 11.00
CA PRO A 178 -5.98 -31.10 12.37
C PRO A 178 -7.21 -31.32 13.26
N LYS A 179 -7.09 -32.20 14.27
CA LYS A 179 -8.16 -32.61 15.18
C LYS A 179 -8.83 -31.40 15.88
N GLY A 180 -9.87 -30.87 15.29
CA GLY A 180 -10.74 -29.79 15.74
C GLY A 180 -11.70 -29.53 14.59
N GLN A 181 -12.99 -29.55 14.85
CA GLN A 181 -14.05 -29.56 13.83
C GLN A 181 -13.82 -28.47 12.74
N PRO A 182 -13.61 -28.85 11.46
CA PRO A 182 -13.20 -27.91 10.38
C PRO A 182 -14.11 -26.70 10.21
N GLY A 183 -15.42 -26.89 10.40
CA GLY A 183 -16.40 -25.81 10.28
C GLY A 183 -16.41 -24.79 11.43
N GLN A 184 -15.87 -25.13 12.61
CA GLN A 184 -15.76 -24.19 13.73
C GLN A 184 -14.50 -23.31 13.63
N GLN A 185 -13.40 -23.82 13.12
CA GLN A 185 -12.17 -23.03 12.95
C GLN A 185 -12.30 -22.00 11.81
N ALA A 186 -12.88 -22.36 10.66
CA ALA A 186 -13.15 -21.41 9.60
C ALA A 186 -14.16 -20.33 10.03
N ARG A 187 -15.20 -20.70 10.78
CA ARG A 187 -16.16 -19.72 11.36
C ARG A 187 -15.53 -18.84 12.42
N SER A 188 -14.59 -19.34 13.24
CA SER A 188 -13.88 -18.54 14.22
C SER A 188 -12.88 -17.57 13.57
N LEU A 189 -12.27 -17.95 12.45
CA LEU A 189 -11.38 -17.07 11.67
C LEU A 189 -12.14 -15.92 10.99
N LEU A 190 -13.40 -16.16 10.59
CA LEU A 190 -14.29 -15.12 10.04
C LEU A 190 -15.02 -14.33 11.14
N SER A 191 -14.69 -14.55 12.42
CA SER A 191 -15.21 -13.75 13.53
C SER A 191 -14.66 -12.32 13.45
N GLY A 192 -15.40 -11.38 14.01
CA GLY A 192 -14.98 -9.99 14.08
C GLY A 192 -16.16 -9.02 13.99
N PHE A 193 -15.84 -7.76 14.01
CA PHE A 193 -16.81 -6.68 14.01
C PHE A 193 -17.28 -6.33 12.60
N THR A 194 -18.54 -5.87 12.51
CA THR A 194 -19.04 -5.25 11.28
C THR A 194 -18.40 -3.88 11.10
N THR A 195 -18.38 -3.38 9.87
CA THR A 195 -17.86 -2.04 9.55
C THR A 195 -18.54 -0.94 10.39
N ASN A 196 -19.85 -1.06 10.63
CA ASN A 196 -20.61 -0.09 11.42
C ASN A 196 -20.26 -0.16 12.92
N GLN A 197 -20.04 -1.36 13.45
CA GLN A 197 -19.57 -1.55 14.82
C GLN A 197 -18.16 -0.98 15.00
N ALA A 198 -17.23 -1.31 14.10
CA ALA A 198 -15.86 -0.78 14.12
C ALA A 198 -15.85 0.74 14.10
N PHE A 199 -16.65 1.37 13.22
CA PHE A 199 -16.74 2.82 13.08
C PHE A 199 -17.20 3.53 14.37
N ARG A 200 -18.01 2.87 15.20
CA ARG A 200 -18.44 3.41 16.51
C ARG A 200 -17.40 3.25 17.63
N MET A 201 -16.35 2.46 17.41
CA MET A 201 -15.32 2.21 18.41
C MET A 201 -14.27 3.32 18.42
N ARG A 202 -13.86 3.77 19.61
CA ARG A 202 -12.76 4.74 19.78
C ARG A 202 -11.44 4.22 19.21
N THR A 203 -11.18 2.92 19.35
CA THR A 203 -9.99 2.25 18.81
C THR A 203 -9.87 2.45 17.30
N PHE A 204 -10.99 2.38 16.55
CA PHE A 204 -11.00 2.63 15.11
C PHE A 204 -10.45 4.03 14.78
N TRP A 205 -10.96 5.05 15.44
CA TRP A 205 -10.56 6.43 15.18
C TRP A 205 -9.10 6.71 15.57
N PHE A 206 -8.64 6.17 16.71
CA PHE A 206 -7.24 6.29 17.09
C PHE A 206 -6.31 5.63 16.07
N LEU A 207 -6.65 4.45 15.56
CA LEU A 207 -5.88 3.78 14.51
C LEU A 207 -5.90 4.57 13.19
N MET A 208 -7.06 5.11 12.79
CA MET A 208 -7.20 5.91 11.59
C MET A 208 -6.36 7.20 11.64
N ILE A 209 -6.43 7.92 12.77
CA ILE A 209 -5.60 9.12 13.01
C ILE A 209 -4.11 8.74 12.96
N ALA A 210 -3.71 7.70 13.68
CA ALA A 210 -2.32 7.27 13.72
C ALA A 210 -1.77 6.90 12.33
N MET A 211 -2.53 6.12 11.57
CA MET A 211 -2.15 5.72 10.21
C MET A 211 -2.16 6.89 9.23
N GLY A 212 -3.09 7.84 9.38
CA GLY A 212 -3.15 9.06 8.57
C GLY A 212 -1.95 9.97 8.84
N LEU A 213 -1.61 10.23 10.10
CA LEU A 213 -0.46 11.05 10.48
C LEU A 213 0.86 10.41 10.04
N GLN A 214 0.97 9.09 10.12
CA GLN A 214 2.13 8.37 9.63
C GLN A 214 2.24 8.46 8.09
N GLN A 215 1.11 8.41 7.36
CA GLN A 215 1.10 8.58 5.91
C GLN A 215 1.52 10.01 5.51
N PHE A 216 1.05 11.03 6.23
CA PHE A 216 1.50 12.41 6.10
C PHE A 216 3.03 12.52 6.21
N ALA A 217 3.58 12.00 7.31
CA ALA A 217 5.00 12.04 7.58
C ALA A 217 5.81 11.34 6.49
N ARG A 218 5.35 10.15 6.07
CA ARG A 218 5.99 9.36 5.03
C ARG A 218 6.07 10.11 3.70
N THR A 219 4.97 10.74 3.26
CA THR A 219 4.96 11.47 1.98
C THR A 219 5.72 12.80 2.06
N ALA A 220 5.60 13.54 3.17
CA ALA A 220 6.37 14.76 3.40
C ALA A 220 7.89 14.51 3.27
N VAL A 221 8.40 13.47 3.94
CA VAL A 221 9.83 13.16 3.92
C VAL A 221 10.25 12.56 2.58
N SER A 222 9.51 11.58 2.04
CA SER A 222 9.92 10.88 0.82
C SER A 222 10.03 11.81 -0.40
N THR A 223 9.22 12.86 -0.48
CA THR A 223 9.26 13.84 -1.58
C THR A 223 10.38 14.84 -1.45
N GLN A 224 10.81 15.17 -0.23
CA GLN A 224 11.82 16.20 0.03
C GLN A 224 13.20 15.62 0.36
N LEU A 225 13.31 14.30 0.50
CA LEU A 225 14.56 13.66 0.90
C LEU A 225 15.69 13.92 -0.11
N PHE A 226 15.43 13.79 -1.39
CA PHE A 226 16.44 14.02 -2.43
C PHE A 226 16.92 15.48 -2.47
N PRO A 227 16.04 16.50 -2.55
CA PRO A 227 16.44 17.91 -2.46
C PRO A 227 17.17 18.25 -1.16
N HIS A 228 16.77 17.67 -0.03
CA HIS A 228 17.46 17.88 1.23
C HIS A 228 18.91 17.38 1.21
N LEU A 229 19.16 16.22 0.59
CA LEU A 229 20.51 15.68 0.43
C LEU A 229 21.38 16.59 -0.47
N GLU A 230 20.82 17.14 -1.55
CA GLU A 230 21.50 18.11 -2.40
C GLU A 230 21.83 19.39 -1.62
N GLN A 231 20.91 19.90 -0.82
CA GLN A 231 21.13 21.08 0.04
C GLN A 231 22.25 20.84 1.07
N LYS A 232 22.39 19.61 1.59
CA LYS A 232 23.50 19.23 2.48
C LYS A 232 24.85 19.08 1.74
N GLY A 233 24.90 19.36 0.43
CA GLY A 233 26.13 19.36 -0.37
C GLY A 233 26.49 18.02 -1.00
N PHE A 234 25.60 17.02 -0.96
CA PHE A 234 25.84 15.76 -1.67
C PHE A 234 25.56 15.94 -3.17
N GLY A 235 26.50 15.52 -4.01
CA GLY A 235 26.31 15.54 -5.47
C GLY A 235 25.15 14.62 -5.90
N ILE A 236 24.52 14.93 -7.04
CA ILE A 236 23.33 14.26 -7.61
C ILE A 236 23.49 12.72 -7.59
N GLY A 237 24.66 12.21 -8.04
CA GLY A 237 24.90 10.74 -8.06
C GLY A 237 24.93 10.12 -6.66
N THR A 238 25.53 10.81 -5.69
CA THR A 238 25.57 10.35 -4.29
C THR A 238 24.18 10.41 -3.66
N ALA A 239 23.43 11.49 -3.87
CA ALA A 239 22.06 11.63 -3.37
C ALA A 239 21.14 10.52 -3.97
N ALA A 240 21.28 10.22 -5.25
CA ALA A 240 20.53 9.12 -5.89
C ALA A 240 20.88 7.74 -5.30
N ALA A 241 22.16 7.47 -5.04
CA ALA A 241 22.61 6.25 -4.37
C ALA A 241 22.05 6.16 -2.94
N MET A 242 22.04 7.27 -2.20
CA MET A 242 21.48 7.37 -0.85
C MET A 242 19.98 7.02 -0.82
N VAL A 243 19.17 7.56 -1.75
CA VAL A 243 17.75 7.23 -1.86
C VAL A 243 17.55 5.77 -2.27
N SER A 244 18.45 5.21 -3.08
CA SER A 244 18.41 3.78 -3.43
C SER A 244 18.65 2.89 -2.21
N VAL A 245 19.54 3.28 -1.31
CA VAL A 245 19.77 2.58 -0.03
C VAL A 245 18.50 2.59 0.84
N VAL A 246 17.82 3.74 0.95
CA VAL A 246 16.51 3.81 1.64
C VAL A 246 15.53 2.78 1.06
N SER A 247 15.43 2.72 -0.27
CA SER A 247 14.53 1.78 -0.96
C SER A 247 14.90 0.31 -0.70
N PHE A 248 16.18 0.00 -0.69
CA PHE A 248 16.68 -1.36 -0.37
C PHE A 248 16.29 -1.78 1.05
N PHE A 249 16.56 -0.94 2.05
CA PHE A 249 16.22 -1.23 3.43
C PHE A 249 14.71 -1.21 3.68
N ALA A 250 13.94 -0.44 2.91
CA ALA A 250 12.49 -0.49 2.96
C ALA A 250 11.94 -1.86 2.48
N VAL A 251 12.56 -2.49 1.48
CA VAL A 251 12.17 -3.87 1.09
C VAL A 251 12.50 -4.87 2.20
N ALA A 252 13.70 -4.79 2.78
CA ALA A 252 14.08 -5.65 3.91
C ALA A 252 13.14 -5.47 5.11
N SER A 253 12.78 -4.23 5.42
CA SER A 253 11.85 -3.89 6.50
C SER A 253 10.47 -4.55 6.37
N LYS A 254 9.95 -4.73 5.16
CA LYS A 254 8.66 -5.41 4.95
C LYS A 254 8.65 -6.83 5.50
N VAL A 255 9.72 -7.57 5.26
CA VAL A 255 9.87 -8.95 5.74
C VAL A 255 10.17 -8.97 7.24
N ILE A 256 11.07 -8.10 7.69
CA ILE A 256 11.48 -8.00 9.11
C ILE A 256 10.27 -7.60 9.98
N SER A 257 9.57 -6.53 9.63
CA SER A 257 8.42 -6.05 10.39
C SER A 257 7.28 -7.07 10.41
N GLY A 258 7.05 -7.78 9.29
CA GLY A 258 6.10 -8.88 9.24
C GLY A 258 6.45 -10.01 10.23
N ARG A 259 7.73 -10.39 10.32
CA ARG A 259 8.18 -11.40 11.28
C ARG A 259 8.13 -10.91 12.72
N VAL A 260 8.54 -9.67 12.98
CA VAL A 260 8.51 -9.07 14.32
C VAL A 260 7.08 -8.94 14.83
N SER A 261 6.11 -8.64 13.96
CA SER A 261 4.71 -8.54 14.35
C SER A 261 4.11 -9.86 14.86
N GLU A 262 4.67 -11.00 14.51
CA GLU A 262 4.24 -12.30 15.03
C GLU A 262 4.62 -12.50 16.53
N SER A 263 5.65 -11.83 17.01
CA SER A 263 6.11 -11.91 18.40
C SER A 263 5.63 -10.75 19.26
N LEU A 264 5.54 -9.53 18.70
CA LEU A 264 5.24 -8.29 19.43
C LEU A 264 3.86 -7.70 19.15
N THR A 265 3.05 -8.30 18.27
CA THR A 265 1.83 -7.76 17.67
C THR A 265 2.11 -6.69 16.60
N ALA A 266 1.20 -6.53 15.64
CA ALA A 266 1.33 -5.54 14.58
C ALA A 266 1.32 -4.11 15.12
N ARG A 267 0.56 -3.84 16.17
CA ARG A 267 0.45 -2.53 16.82
C ARG A 267 1.79 -2.06 17.38
N TYR A 268 2.47 -2.85 18.21
CA TYR A 268 3.76 -2.45 18.80
C TYR A 268 4.85 -2.41 17.75
N THR A 269 4.84 -3.32 16.77
CA THR A 269 5.77 -3.26 15.64
C THR A 269 5.59 -1.98 14.84
N TYR A 270 4.35 -1.51 14.68
CA TYR A 270 4.07 -0.23 14.02
C TYR A 270 4.65 0.97 14.78
N VAL A 271 4.51 0.98 16.11
CA VAL A 271 5.14 2.01 16.98
C VAL A 271 6.67 2.00 16.83
N ILE A 272 7.30 0.82 16.78
CA ILE A 272 8.75 0.71 16.59
C ILE A 272 9.18 1.32 15.25
N ILE A 273 8.51 1.01 14.15
CA ILE A 273 8.90 1.56 12.85
C ILE A 273 8.68 3.08 12.77
N ILE A 274 7.67 3.63 13.46
CA ILE A 274 7.49 5.08 13.58
C ILE A 274 8.62 5.69 14.41
N ALA A 275 9.00 5.08 15.52
CA ALA A 275 10.12 5.53 16.35
C ALA A 275 11.45 5.54 15.55
N LEU A 276 11.70 4.54 14.72
CA LEU A 276 12.85 4.51 13.82
C LEU A 276 12.84 5.70 12.85
N GLN A 277 11.67 6.06 12.29
CA GLN A 277 11.56 7.25 11.44
C GLN A 277 11.87 8.54 12.20
N MET A 278 11.36 8.68 13.43
CA MET A 278 11.67 9.85 14.28
C MET A 278 13.16 9.96 14.57
N VAL A 279 13.80 8.85 14.95
CA VAL A 279 15.26 8.82 15.21
C VAL A 279 16.02 9.20 13.95
N SER A 280 15.64 8.67 12.80
CA SER A 280 16.26 9.01 11.51
C SER A 280 16.16 10.51 11.21
N MET A 281 14.97 11.10 11.37
CA MET A 281 14.79 12.55 11.14
C MET A 281 15.61 13.38 12.12
N GLY A 282 15.66 12.98 13.40
CA GLY A 282 16.51 13.62 14.39
C GLY A 282 17.99 13.59 14.02
N LEU A 283 18.49 12.44 13.51
CA LEU A 283 19.86 12.33 13.03
C LEU A 283 20.13 13.22 11.81
N LEU A 284 19.19 13.32 10.88
CA LEU A 284 19.31 14.18 9.69
C LEU A 284 19.36 15.66 10.04
N ILE A 285 18.64 16.10 11.09
CA ILE A 285 18.64 17.49 11.57
C ILE A 285 19.94 17.78 12.33
N LEU A 286 20.30 16.91 13.30
CA LEU A 286 21.37 17.20 14.26
C LEU A 286 22.77 17.01 13.69
N PHE A 287 22.95 16.13 12.71
CA PHE A 287 24.27 15.76 12.22
C PHE A 287 24.41 16.03 10.71
N GLY A 288 25.43 16.81 10.34
CA GLY A 288 25.78 17.10 8.94
C GLY A 288 26.85 16.17 8.35
N GLY A 289 27.46 15.31 9.16
CA GLY A 289 28.53 14.41 8.72
C GLY A 289 28.03 13.30 7.80
N SER A 290 28.80 12.98 6.74
CA SER A 290 28.43 11.99 5.74
C SER A 290 28.03 10.63 6.34
N ALA A 291 28.81 10.11 7.29
CA ALA A 291 28.51 8.82 7.93
C ALA A 291 27.18 8.83 8.70
N ALA A 292 26.88 9.91 9.43
CA ALA A 292 25.63 10.04 10.17
C ALA A 292 24.40 10.08 9.24
N VAL A 293 24.52 10.77 8.11
CA VAL A 293 23.46 10.82 7.08
C VAL A 293 23.21 9.43 6.51
N TRP A 294 24.24 8.63 6.16
CA TRP A 294 24.06 7.26 5.68
C TRP A 294 23.35 6.37 6.71
N ILE A 295 23.74 6.46 7.99
CA ILE A 295 23.08 5.72 9.07
C ILE A 295 21.61 6.13 9.20
N ALA A 296 21.34 7.44 9.18
CA ALA A 296 19.97 7.96 9.24
C ALA A 296 19.11 7.40 8.10
N LEU A 297 19.63 7.34 6.87
CA LEU A 297 18.89 6.83 5.71
C LEU A 297 18.61 5.33 5.79
N VAL A 298 19.56 4.54 6.33
CA VAL A 298 19.33 3.11 6.61
C VAL A 298 18.18 2.94 7.62
N ILE A 299 18.23 3.71 8.73
CA ILE A 299 17.19 3.68 9.77
C ILE A 299 15.85 4.15 9.19
N PHE A 300 15.84 5.18 8.34
CA PHE A 300 14.63 5.64 7.67
C PHE A 300 14.01 4.57 6.77
N GLY A 301 14.83 3.90 5.96
CA GLY A 301 14.38 2.79 5.12
C GLY A 301 13.74 1.67 5.94
N LEU A 302 14.39 1.28 7.05
CA LEU A 302 13.83 0.30 7.98
C LEU A 302 12.52 0.76 8.63
N GLY A 303 12.39 2.04 8.97
CA GLY A 303 11.16 2.61 9.51
C GLY A 303 10.04 2.73 8.48
N MET A 304 10.36 3.04 7.22
CA MET A 304 9.35 3.31 6.18
C MET A 304 8.73 2.04 5.59
N GLY A 305 9.53 0.97 5.43
CA GLY A 305 9.12 -0.19 4.63
C GLY A 305 7.99 -1.00 5.24
N GLY A 306 7.96 -1.14 6.56
CA GLY A 306 6.99 -1.99 7.27
C GLY A 306 5.54 -1.49 7.25
N VAL A 307 5.31 -0.22 6.95
CA VAL A 307 3.96 0.41 6.98
C VAL A 307 2.92 -0.35 6.15
N GLY A 308 3.28 -0.71 4.92
CA GLY A 308 2.38 -1.43 4.02
C GLY A 308 2.07 -2.87 4.48
N THR A 309 3.00 -3.50 5.19
CA THR A 309 2.83 -4.84 5.77
C THR A 309 1.96 -4.80 7.02
N LEU A 310 2.19 -3.84 7.90
CA LEU A 310 1.55 -3.78 9.22
C LEU A 310 0.12 -3.23 9.18
N GLY A 311 -0.21 -2.35 8.22
CA GLY A 311 -1.54 -1.75 8.14
C GLY A 311 -2.67 -2.79 8.13
N PRO A 312 -2.71 -3.73 7.18
CA PRO A 312 -3.71 -4.80 7.18
C PRO A 312 -3.67 -5.68 8.44
N LEU A 313 -2.47 -5.97 8.99
CA LEU A 313 -2.32 -6.78 10.19
C LEU A 313 -2.94 -6.13 11.41
N VAL A 314 -2.74 -4.81 11.61
CA VAL A 314 -3.37 -4.04 12.70
C VAL A 314 -4.90 -4.11 12.61
N ILE A 315 -5.47 -4.04 11.40
CA ILE A 315 -6.92 -4.15 11.21
C ILE A 315 -7.41 -5.55 11.57
N VAL A 316 -6.73 -6.61 11.11
CA VAL A 316 -7.10 -8.00 11.45
C VAL A 316 -7.01 -8.26 12.95
N GLU A 317 -5.94 -7.79 13.61
CA GLU A 317 -5.74 -8.00 15.05
C GLU A 317 -6.82 -7.31 15.91
N ASN A 318 -7.32 -6.15 15.50
CA ASN A 318 -8.29 -5.39 16.30
C ASN A 318 -9.75 -5.64 15.90
N PHE A 319 -10.05 -5.98 14.65
CA PHE A 319 -11.43 -6.04 14.16
C PHE A 319 -11.81 -7.40 13.57
N GLY A 320 -10.84 -8.32 13.41
CA GLY A 320 -11.08 -9.64 12.81
C GLY A 320 -11.22 -9.59 11.30
N LEU A 321 -11.70 -10.70 10.72
CA LEU A 321 -11.80 -10.89 9.27
C LEU A 321 -13.24 -10.78 8.72
N ARG A 322 -14.28 -10.64 9.57
CA ARG A 322 -15.69 -10.62 9.15
C ARG A 322 -15.98 -9.54 8.09
N ASN A 323 -15.63 -8.30 8.37
CA ASN A 323 -15.80 -7.16 7.46
C ASN A 323 -14.45 -6.47 7.20
N PHE A 324 -13.39 -7.26 7.07
CA PHE A 324 -12.02 -6.79 6.89
C PHE A 324 -11.86 -5.82 5.71
N GLY A 325 -12.46 -6.18 4.56
CA GLY A 325 -12.39 -5.38 3.35
C GLY A 325 -13.06 -4.02 3.54
N GLY A 326 -14.26 -3.99 4.13
CA GLY A 326 -14.99 -2.76 4.42
C GLY A 326 -14.24 -1.85 5.39
N ILE A 327 -13.67 -2.41 6.47
CA ILE A 327 -12.91 -1.65 7.47
C ILE A 327 -11.59 -1.13 6.89
N LEU A 328 -10.82 -1.97 6.20
CA LEU A 328 -9.57 -1.56 5.55
C LEU A 328 -9.84 -0.56 4.41
N GLY A 329 -10.94 -0.72 3.68
CA GLY A 329 -11.35 0.22 2.64
C GLY A 329 -11.56 1.64 3.17
N LEU A 330 -12.11 1.79 4.38
CA LEU A 330 -12.28 3.09 5.04
C LEU A 330 -10.94 3.76 5.42
N THR A 331 -9.85 3.03 5.51
CA THR A 331 -8.53 3.64 5.80
C THR A 331 -8.05 4.53 4.66
N ARG A 332 -8.39 4.23 3.40
CA ARG A 332 -7.88 4.97 2.23
C ARG A 332 -8.38 6.42 2.15
N PRO A 333 -9.68 6.74 2.26
CA PRO A 333 -10.13 8.13 2.30
C PRO A 333 -9.47 8.93 3.42
N MET A 334 -9.27 8.31 4.60
CA MET A 334 -8.68 8.98 5.76
C MET A 334 -7.18 9.19 5.65
N GLN A 335 -6.48 8.38 4.86
CA GLN A 335 -5.06 8.54 4.59
C GLN A 335 -4.81 9.51 3.42
N PHE A 336 -5.78 9.70 2.52
CA PHE A 336 -5.60 10.49 1.30
C PHE A 336 -5.29 11.97 1.59
N LEU A 337 -6.08 12.62 2.45
CA LEU A 337 -5.83 14.02 2.81
C LEU A 337 -4.46 14.24 3.45
N PRO A 338 -4.04 13.44 4.45
CA PRO A 338 -2.70 13.49 4.99
C PRO A 338 -1.60 13.21 3.95
N GLU A 339 -1.84 12.28 3.02
CA GLU A 339 -0.90 11.93 1.95
C GLU A 339 -0.58 13.13 1.04
N VAL A 340 -1.58 13.93 0.73
CA VAL A 340 -1.44 15.15 -0.10
C VAL A 340 -0.89 16.32 0.72
N ALA A 341 -1.33 16.46 1.97
CA ALA A 341 -0.93 17.57 2.83
C ALA A 341 0.56 17.52 3.25
N GLY A 342 1.15 16.32 3.33
CA GLY A 342 2.54 16.15 3.74
C GLY A 342 3.54 16.91 2.86
N PRO A 343 3.62 16.62 1.55
CA PRO A 343 4.50 17.34 0.63
C PRO A 343 4.22 18.85 0.56
N LEU A 344 2.93 19.24 0.65
CA LEU A 344 2.53 20.65 0.63
C LEU A 344 3.09 21.40 1.82
N LEU A 345 2.96 20.85 3.03
CA LEU A 345 3.52 21.47 4.24
C LEU A 345 5.04 21.55 4.14
N ALA A 346 5.70 20.50 3.69
CA ALA A 346 7.14 20.49 3.54
C ALA A 346 7.65 21.53 2.52
N GLY A 347 6.91 21.74 1.41
CA GLY A 347 7.19 22.80 0.44
C GLY A 347 6.99 24.18 1.03
N LEU A 348 5.85 24.44 1.68
CA LEU A 348 5.55 25.73 2.28
C LEU A 348 6.57 26.12 3.40
N THR A 349 7.00 25.13 4.19
CA THR A 349 8.04 25.40 5.20
C THR A 349 9.39 25.71 4.56
N PHE A 350 9.75 25.02 3.49
CA PHE A 350 10.97 25.31 2.74
C PHE A 350 10.93 26.69 2.09
N ASP A 351 9.82 27.06 1.46
CA ASP A 351 9.67 28.41 0.85
C ASP A 351 9.82 29.53 1.86
N ALA A 352 9.41 29.29 3.13
CA ALA A 352 9.50 30.28 4.21
C ALA A 352 10.88 30.34 4.87
N THR A 353 11.60 29.22 4.98
CA THR A 353 12.85 29.13 5.77
C THR A 353 14.09 28.84 4.94
N HIS A 354 13.90 28.39 3.69
CA HIS A 354 14.95 27.86 2.80
C HIS A 354 15.72 26.66 3.39
N GLU A 355 15.14 26.00 4.41
CA GLU A 355 15.72 24.83 5.08
C GLU A 355 14.64 23.75 5.31
N TYR A 356 15.05 22.48 5.29
CA TYR A 356 14.17 21.34 5.55
C TYR A 356 14.08 20.97 7.03
N ASP A 357 14.97 21.49 7.88
CA ASP A 357 15.07 21.10 9.28
C ASP A 357 13.78 21.40 10.06
N LEU A 358 13.14 22.55 9.78
CA LEU A 358 11.84 22.90 10.37
C LEU A 358 10.74 21.90 9.94
N ALA A 359 10.71 21.56 8.64
CA ALA A 359 9.74 20.59 8.11
C ALA A 359 9.91 19.22 8.78
N PHE A 360 11.15 18.75 8.92
CA PHE A 360 11.44 17.48 9.58
C PHE A 360 11.15 17.51 11.08
N GLY A 361 11.38 18.66 11.75
CA GLY A 361 11.00 18.89 13.15
C GLY A 361 9.48 18.76 13.36
N ILE A 362 8.67 19.38 12.49
CA ILE A 362 7.20 19.25 12.49
C ILE A 362 6.80 17.79 12.28
N VAL A 363 7.44 17.10 11.33
CA VAL A 363 7.18 15.67 11.05
C VAL A 363 7.47 14.80 12.27
N ILE A 364 8.55 15.06 13.01
CA ILE A 364 8.84 14.36 14.28
C ILE A 364 7.70 14.56 15.28
N GLY A 365 7.21 15.78 15.45
CA GLY A 365 6.06 16.07 16.32
C GLY A 365 4.80 15.29 15.89
N ILE A 366 4.48 15.27 14.59
CA ILE A 366 3.35 14.53 14.02
C ILE A 366 3.50 13.02 14.24
N LEU A 367 4.70 12.46 14.05
CA LEU A 367 4.98 11.05 14.33
C LEU A 367 4.84 10.73 15.82
N GLY A 368 5.22 11.67 16.72
CA GLY A 368 4.97 11.55 18.16
C GLY A 368 3.48 11.44 18.48
N VAL A 369 2.64 12.29 17.89
CA VAL A 369 1.17 12.20 18.03
C VAL A 369 0.64 10.88 17.44
N SER A 370 1.21 10.40 16.33
CA SER A 370 0.85 9.11 15.75
C SER A 370 1.15 7.95 16.72
N ILE A 371 2.32 7.94 17.36
CA ILE A 371 2.67 6.93 18.40
C ILE A 371 1.67 6.97 19.55
N VAL A 372 1.40 8.16 20.09
CA VAL A 372 0.42 8.31 21.19
C VAL A 372 -0.94 7.77 20.77
N SER A 373 -1.40 8.08 19.56
CA SER A 373 -2.66 7.57 19.03
C SER A 373 -2.66 6.03 18.93
N PHE A 374 -1.57 5.41 18.44
CA PHE A 374 -1.43 3.94 18.45
C PHE A 374 -1.48 3.36 19.85
N LEU A 375 -0.85 4.01 20.83
CA LEU A 375 -0.84 3.54 22.22
C LEU A 375 -2.21 3.69 22.91
N LEU A 376 -2.99 4.70 22.57
CA LEU A 376 -4.35 4.92 23.06
C LEU A 376 -5.38 3.99 22.41
N ALA A 377 -5.09 3.45 21.23
CA ALA A 377 -5.93 2.45 20.59
C ALA A 377 -5.88 1.13 21.39
N LYS A 378 -6.76 0.94 22.34
CA LYS A 378 -6.81 -0.28 23.16
C LYS A 378 -7.13 -1.50 22.29
N PRO A 379 -6.49 -2.66 22.53
CA PRO A 379 -6.87 -3.90 21.89
C PRO A 379 -8.35 -4.18 22.13
N VAL A 380 -9.07 -4.62 21.10
CA VAL A 380 -10.48 -4.97 21.19
C VAL A 380 -10.59 -6.47 21.39
N ASP A 381 -11.41 -6.91 22.35
CA ASP A 381 -11.67 -8.33 22.53
C ASP A 381 -12.63 -8.83 21.45
N LEU A 382 -12.12 -9.68 20.55
CA LEU A 382 -12.92 -10.27 19.48
C LEU A 382 -14.03 -11.19 19.99
N SER A 383 -14.02 -11.61 21.25
CA SER A 383 -15.11 -12.39 21.85
C SER A 383 -16.39 -11.56 22.03
N GLU A 384 -16.27 -10.24 22.23
CA GLU A 384 -17.44 -9.34 22.33
C GLU A 384 -18.24 -9.28 21.01
N ALA A 385 -17.57 -9.46 19.87
CA ALA A 385 -18.24 -9.49 18.56
C ALA A 385 -19.22 -10.67 18.42
N ALA A 386 -18.94 -11.80 19.08
CA ALA A 386 -19.78 -12.99 19.02
C ALA A 386 -21.07 -12.86 19.86
N GLY A 387 -21.08 -11.95 20.86
CA GLY A 387 -22.23 -11.71 21.75
C GLY A 387 -23.32 -10.82 21.14
N THR A 388 -22.97 -9.94 20.22
CA THR A 388 -23.90 -8.96 19.62
C THR A 388 -24.75 -9.50 18.46
N ASP A 389 -24.50 -10.72 18.00
CA ASP A 389 -25.31 -11.38 16.94
C ASP A 389 -26.53 -12.14 17.53
N LYS A 390 -26.73 -12.13 18.85
CA LYS A 390 -27.83 -12.84 19.55
C LYS A 390 -28.95 -11.90 20.04
N SER A 391 -28.83 -10.62 19.82
CA SER A 391 -29.84 -9.60 20.12
C SER A 391 -30.36 -8.96 18.82
#